data_ca9dd636c08b64faed4a0c62f373bb82
#
_entry.id   ca9dd636c08b64faed4a0c62f373bb82
#
_cell.length_a   1.000
_cell.length_b   1.000
_cell.length_c   1.000
_cell.angle_alpha   90.00
_cell.angle_beta   90.00
_cell.angle_gamma   90.00
#
_symmetry.space_group_name_H-M   'P 1'
#
loop_
_entity.id
_entity.type
_entity.pdbx_description
1 polymer ?
#
loop_
_entity_poly.entity_id
_entity_poly.type
_entity_poly.pdbx_seq_one_letter_code
_entity_poly.pdbx_strand_id
1 'polypeptide(L)' 'MKYNSPYEIGLGDVVITTDDTGYKTEHLVLINYIKGETDAKGYTPKRNRTILVDNYGNRTTVYDYSQMEVVA' A
#
# COMPACT_ATOMS: atom_id res chain seq x y z
N MET A 1 7.71 -4.44 10.64
CA MET A 1 8.73 -3.56 9.99
C MET A 1 8.02 -2.51 9.16
N LYS A 2 8.52 -1.29 9.15
CA LYS A 2 7.93 -0.19 8.38
C LYS A 2 8.68 0.02 7.07
N TYR A 3 7.98 0.47 6.03
CA TYR A 3 8.65 0.94 4.83
C TYR A 3 9.35 2.27 5.11
N ASN A 4 10.51 2.47 4.53
CA ASN A 4 11.27 3.73 4.63
C ASN A 4 10.99 4.66 3.46
N SER A 5 10.43 4.14 2.39
CA SER A 5 10.04 4.92 1.21
C SER A 5 8.97 4.18 0.42
N PRO A 6 8.23 4.88 -0.47
CA PRO A 6 7.24 4.22 -1.32
C PRO A 6 7.88 3.25 -2.32
N TYR A 7 9.16 3.39 -2.61
CA TYR A 7 9.87 2.48 -3.53
C TYR A 7 10.12 1.09 -2.95
N GLU A 8 10.04 0.94 -1.62
CA GLU A 8 10.25 -0.34 -0.96
C GLU A 8 9.00 -1.22 -0.97
N ILE A 9 7.85 -0.66 -1.33
CA ILE A 9 6.59 -1.40 -1.33
C ILE A 9 6.59 -2.40 -2.48
N GLY A 10 6.50 -3.68 -2.15
CA GLY A 10 6.49 -4.77 -3.13
C GLY A 10 5.07 -5.29 -3.37
N LEU A 11 4.73 -5.57 -4.64
CA LEU A 11 3.45 -6.21 -4.96
C LEU A 11 3.43 -7.61 -4.34
N GLY A 12 2.32 -7.93 -3.68
CA GLY A 12 2.20 -9.20 -2.97
C GLY A 12 2.73 -9.18 -1.53
N ASP A 13 3.32 -8.06 -1.09
CA ASP A 13 3.71 -7.93 0.32
C ASP A 13 2.48 -8.03 1.21
N VAL A 14 2.66 -8.67 2.37
CA VAL A 14 1.63 -8.72 3.41
C VAL A 14 1.87 -7.55 4.35
N VAL A 15 0.86 -6.70 4.51
CA VAL A 15 0.96 -5.51 5.35
C VAL A 15 -0.21 -5.44 6.33
N ILE A 16 0.01 -4.77 7.45
CA ILE A 16 -1.01 -4.52 8.47
C ILE A 16 -1.28 -3.03 8.51
N THR A 17 -2.57 -2.66 8.48
CA THR A 17 -3.02 -1.30 8.75
C THR A 17 -3.75 -1.28 10.08
N THR A 18 -3.68 -0.14 10.77
CA THR A 18 -4.34 0.05 12.06
C THR A 18 -5.31 1.23 11.92
N ASP A 19 -6.58 1.03 12.29
CA ASP A 19 -7.57 2.10 12.25
C ASP A 19 -7.52 2.97 13.52
N ASP A 20 -8.41 3.97 13.60
CA ASP A 20 -8.43 4.93 14.70
C ASP A 20 -8.74 4.28 16.05
N THR A 21 -9.37 3.10 16.05
CA THR A 21 -9.71 2.37 17.28
C THR A 21 -8.61 1.41 17.71
N GLY A 22 -7.52 1.30 16.91
CA GLY A 22 -6.45 0.35 17.16
C GLY A 22 -6.70 -1.03 16.56
N TYR A 23 -7.79 -1.21 15.82
CA TYR A 23 -8.07 -2.48 15.14
C TYR A 23 -7.13 -2.68 13.97
N LYS A 24 -6.51 -3.86 13.90
CA LYS A 24 -5.52 -4.18 12.87
C LYS A 24 -6.14 -5.09 11.82
N THR A 25 -5.85 -4.78 10.55
CA THR A 25 -6.31 -5.57 9.41
C THR A 25 -5.13 -5.95 8.54
N GLU A 26 -5.06 -7.22 8.16
CA GLU A 26 -4.03 -7.74 7.27
C GLU A 26 -4.48 -7.63 5.82
N HIS A 27 -3.58 -7.18 4.96
CA HIS A 27 -3.85 -7.00 3.53
C HIS A 27 -2.69 -7.50 2.68
N LEU A 28 -2.98 -7.71 1.38
CA LEU A 28 -1.96 -7.88 0.36
C LEU A 28 -1.85 -6.60 -0.47
N VAL A 29 -0.64 -6.24 -0.84
CA VAL A 29 -0.38 -5.11 -1.75
C VAL A 29 -0.71 -5.55 -3.18
N LEU A 30 -1.70 -4.91 -3.80
CA LEU A 30 -2.09 -5.19 -5.19
C LEU A 30 -1.38 -4.28 -6.18
N ILE A 31 -1.39 -2.97 -5.93
CA ILE A 31 -0.85 -1.97 -6.84
C ILE A 31 -0.17 -0.90 -6.00
N ASN A 32 0.97 -0.41 -6.48
CA ASN A 32 1.66 0.70 -5.85
C ASN A 32 1.91 1.79 -6.88
N TYR A 33 1.28 2.95 -6.70
CA TYR A 33 1.48 4.12 -7.54
C TYR A 33 2.44 5.07 -6.85
N ILE A 34 3.51 5.46 -7.54
CA ILE A 34 4.51 6.40 -7.02
C ILE A 34 4.40 7.70 -7.79
N LYS A 35 4.30 8.81 -7.08
CA LYS A 35 4.19 10.15 -7.67
C LYS A 35 5.30 10.38 -8.69
N GLY A 36 4.92 10.78 -9.91
CA GLY A 36 5.87 11.12 -10.96
C GLY A 36 6.45 9.94 -11.72
N GLU A 37 6.16 8.71 -11.31
CA GLU A 37 6.65 7.50 -12.00
C GLU A 37 5.62 7.03 -13.01
N THR A 38 5.93 7.13 -14.29
CA THR A 38 5.05 6.69 -15.37
C THR A 38 5.07 5.16 -15.45
N ASP A 39 3.88 4.55 -15.42
CA ASP A 39 3.76 3.10 -15.53
C ASP A 39 3.81 2.63 -16.99
N ALA A 40 3.72 1.31 -17.20
CA ALA A 40 3.80 0.73 -18.55
C ALA A 40 2.65 1.15 -19.46
N LYS A 41 1.54 1.64 -18.87
CA LYS A 41 0.36 2.11 -19.62
C LYS A 41 0.43 3.62 -19.93
N GLY A 42 1.48 4.29 -19.51
CA GLY A 42 1.65 5.73 -19.72
C GLY A 42 0.99 6.61 -18.66
N TYR A 43 0.49 6.02 -17.56
CA TYR A 43 -0.13 6.77 -16.48
C TYR A 43 0.94 7.29 -15.51
N THR A 44 0.89 8.59 -15.22
CA THR A 44 1.80 9.21 -14.25
C THR A 44 0.99 9.69 -13.04
N PRO A 45 1.11 9.01 -11.88
CA PRO A 45 0.38 9.40 -10.68
C PRO A 45 0.77 10.79 -10.19
N LYS A 46 -0.20 11.53 -9.67
CA LYS A 46 0.03 12.85 -9.06
C LYS A 46 0.34 12.77 -7.58
N ARG A 47 0.11 11.61 -6.98
CA ARG A 47 0.41 11.35 -5.56
C ARG A 47 0.68 9.86 -5.36
N ASN A 48 1.37 9.53 -4.28
CA ASN A 48 1.59 8.14 -3.90
C ASN A 48 0.27 7.52 -3.47
N ARG A 49 -0.03 6.32 -3.97
CA ARG A 49 -1.19 5.53 -3.57
C ARG A 49 -0.83 4.07 -3.60
N THR A 50 -1.21 3.35 -2.56
CA THR A 50 -1.06 1.90 -2.52
C THR A 50 -2.44 1.28 -2.38
N ILE A 51 -2.78 0.38 -3.28
CA ILE A 51 -4.07 -0.33 -3.26
C ILE A 51 -3.85 -1.67 -2.58
N LEU A 52 -4.58 -1.89 -1.50
CA LEU A 52 -4.52 -3.10 -0.69
C LEU A 52 -5.80 -3.90 -0.84
N VAL A 53 -5.71 -5.21 -0.63
CA VAL A 53 -6.89 -6.08 -0.61
C VAL A 53 -6.83 -6.96 0.64
N ASP A 54 -7.97 -7.10 1.33
CA ASP A 54 -8.08 -7.97 2.48
C ASP A 54 -8.52 -9.39 2.07
N ASN A 55 -8.70 -10.28 3.06
CA ASN A 55 -9.10 -11.67 2.81
C ASN A 55 -10.51 -11.82 2.24
N TYR A 56 -11.32 -10.76 2.31
CA TYR A 56 -12.69 -10.76 1.81
C TYR A 56 -12.80 -10.12 0.42
N GLY A 57 -11.67 -9.69 -0.17
CA GLY A 57 -11.65 -9.04 -1.46
C GLY A 57 -11.95 -7.54 -1.41
N ASN A 58 -12.07 -6.95 -0.23
CA ASN A 58 -12.29 -5.51 -0.08
C ASN A 58 -11.00 -4.76 -0.33
N ARG A 59 -11.08 -3.69 -1.14
CA ARG A 59 -9.92 -2.87 -1.46
C ARG A 59 -9.88 -1.64 -0.57
N THR A 60 -8.65 -1.25 -0.20
CA THR A 60 -8.38 -0.07 0.60
C THR A 60 -7.24 0.69 -0.04
N THR A 61 -7.35 2.01 -0.11
CA THR A 61 -6.29 2.86 -0.63
C THR A 61 -5.56 3.53 0.53
N VAL A 62 -4.23 3.41 0.54
CA VAL A 62 -3.36 4.06 1.53
C VAL A 62 -2.48 5.06 0.79
N TYR A 63 -2.44 6.29 1.29
CA TYR A 63 -1.68 7.39 0.65
C TYR A 63 -0.31 7.62 1.28
N ASP A 64 -0.10 7.09 2.47
CA ASP A 64 1.15 7.26 3.21
C ASP A 64 1.72 5.90 3.59
N TYR A 65 2.90 5.56 3.05
CA TYR A 65 3.54 4.27 3.33
C TYR A 65 3.81 4.04 4.81
N SER A 66 3.90 5.10 5.61
CA SER A 66 4.12 4.98 7.06
C SER A 66 2.92 4.39 7.80
N GLN A 67 1.75 4.34 7.15
CA GLN A 67 0.52 3.75 7.71
C GLN A 67 0.47 2.24 7.56
N MET A 68 1.45 1.64 6.89
CA MET A 68 1.52 0.20 6.67
C MET A 68 2.68 -0.41 7.42
N GLU A 69 2.44 -1.55 8.07
CA GLU A 69 3.49 -2.34 8.69
C GLU A 69 3.68 -3.63 7.90
N VAL A 70 4.91 -3.88 7.44
CA VAL A 70 5.22 -5.08 6.66
C VAL A 70 5.34 -6.26 7.59
N VAL A 71 4.67 -7.37 7.23
CA VAL A 71 4.84 -8.64 7.92
C VAL A 71 6.02 -9.36 7.26
N ALA A 72 7.09 -9.49 8.01
CA ALA A 72 8.31 -10.12 7.51
C ALA A 72 8.17 -11.64 7.37
#